data_685f6ba8e5a57ef883f81b599eab9c3c
#
_entry.id   685f6ba8e5a57ef883f81b599eab9c3c
#
_cell.length_a   1.000
_cell.length_b   1.000
_cell.length_c   1.000
_cell.angle_alpha   90.00
_cell.angle_beta   90.00
_cell.angle_gamma   90.00
#
_symmetry.space_group_name_H-M   'P 1'
#
loop_
_entity.id
_entity.type
_entity.pdbx_description
1 polymer ?
#
loop_
_entity_poly.entity_id
_entity_poly.type
_entity_poly.pdbx_seq_one_letter_code
_entity_poly.pdbx_strand_id
1 'polypeptide(L)'
;MSLGLNSAWAEGNETDSSVRTIKSPRFARPLVEKWIEEYAKTEPGVTFQLVKGSGNQDDIDLLVTFDNQDNGNTKDFSHIVFFGETAVLPITARSSEAARLLEGKHLNAKKLKQLFFLDDEFEEDTKKNKAFETIIIYSGSNASSVATSFAHNFGEESSSFRGKRIAGDDLYLNTAIAKDPLGVTFNALSNVFDLQSRHLKSGLSLVGLDLKKDLANSFSDEGTLDDVLTILENGKPAEVTIEKVGITCSNSADAAVSRFLQWVLENGTKYNHEYGLLNLH
;
A
#
# COMPACT_ATOMS: atom_id res chain seq x y z
N MET A 1 -51.37 6.33 55.31
CA MET A 1 -50.43 5.33 54.87
C MET A 1 -50.29 5.49 53.36
N SER A 2 -49.20 6.07 52.92
CA SER A 2 -48.92 6.25 51.50
C SER A 2 -47.61 5.54 51.22
N LEU A 3 -47.66 4.53 50.40
CA LEU A 3 -46.52 3.77 49.92
C LEU A 3 -45.97 4.46 48.69
N GLY A 4 -44.79 5.07 48.81
CA GLY A 4 -44.03 5.59 47.69
C GLY A 4 -43.33 4.44 46.94
N LEU A 5 -43.65 4.32 45.66
CA LEU A 5 -42.93 3.48 44.69
C LEU A 5 -41.77 4.30 44.12
N ASN A 6 -40.56 4.00 44.57
CA ASN A 6 -39.32 4.42 43.89
C ASN A 6 -39.10 3.53 42.70
N SER A 7 -39.41 4.02 41.49
CA SER A 7 -38.94 3.45 40.26
C SER A 7 -37.52 3.92 39.99
N ALA A 8 -36.52 3.07 40.30
CA ALA A 8 -35.17 3.24 39.83
C ALA A 8 -35.14 2.98 38.31
N TRP A 9 -34.93 4.02 37.55
CA TRP A 9 -34.61 3.92 36.15
C TRP A 9 -33.17 3.34 36.04
N ALA A 10 -33.08 2.07 35.70
CA ALA A 10 -31.84 1.52 35.22
C ALA A 10 -31.56 2.15 33.85
N GLU A 11 -30.61 3.07 33.78
CA GLU A 11 -30.00 3.48 32.54
C GLU A 11 -29.31 2.21 31.98
N GLY A 12 -30.02 1.55 31.05
CA GLY A 12 -29.44 0.51 30.25
C GLY A 12 -28.38 1.17 29.37
N ASN A 13 -27.10 0.88 29.65
CA ASN A 13 -26.04 0.99 28.67
C ASN A 13 -26.43 0.05 27.52
N GLU A 14 -27.11 0.58 26.51
CA GLU A 14 -27.15 -0.09 25.19
C GLU A 14 -25.71 -0.20 24.73
N THR A 15 -25.09 -1.35 24.96
CA THR A 15 -23.85 -1.71 24.30
C THR A 15 -24.21 -1.81 22.82
N ASP A 16 -23.82 -0.78 22.06
CA ASP A 16 -23.94 -0.77 20.62
C ASP A 16 -23.12 -1.94 20.06
N SER A 17 -23.79 -3.08 19.87
CA SER A 17 -23.21 -4.34 19.44
C SER A 17 -23.04 -4.41 17.91
N SER A 18 -23.16 -3.28 17.20
CA SER A 18 -23.00 -3.28 15.75
C SER A 18 -21.54 -3.49 15.37
N VAL A 19 -21.33 -4.40 14.43
CA VAL A 19 -20.02 -4.66 13.84
C VAL A 19 -19.71 -3.55 12.83
N ARG A 20 -18.55 -2.91 12.95
CA ARG A 20 -18.04 -1.94 11.98
C ARG A 20 -17.09 -2.62 11.01
N THR A 21 -17.18 -2.26 9.75
CA THR A 21 -16.45 -2.89 8.67
C THR A 21 -15.31 -2.00 8.18
N ILE A 22 -14.13 -2.61 8.00
CA ILE A 22 -12.96 -1.93 7.44
C ILE A 22 -12.57 -2.59 6.13
N LYS A 23 -12.44 -1.81 5.06
CA LYS A 23 -11.84 -2.26 3.81
C LYS A 23 -10.41 -1.73 3.71
N SER A 24 -9.48 -2.60 3.34
CA SER A 24 -8.07 -2.26 3.24
C SER A 24 -7.42 -2.89 2.02
N PRO A 25 -6.51 -2.16 1.32
CA PRO A 25 -5.62 -2.76 0.32
C PRO A 25 -4.77 -3.87 0.96
N ARG A 26 -4.35 -4.83 0.14
CA ARG A 26 -3.65 -6.03 0.62
C ARG A 26 -2.41 -5.71 1.45
N PHE A 27 -1.62 -4.73 1.02
CA PHE A 27 -0.36 -4.38 1.68
C PHE A 27 -0.55 -3.89 3.12
N ALA A 28 -1.70 -3.26 3.45
CA ALA A 28 -1.98 -2.72 4.79
C ALA A 28 -2.86 -3.65 5.65
N ARG A 29 -3.42 -4.74 5.09
CA ARG A 29 -4.31 -5.66 5.84
C ARG A 29 -3.70 -6.20 7.11
N PRO A 30 -2.45 -6.69 7.13
CA PRO A 30 -1.86 -7.22 8.35
C PRO A 30 -1.78 -6.18 9.48
N LEU A 31 -1.48 -4.91 9.14
CA LEU A 31 -1.49 -3.81 10.09
C LEU A 31 -2.90 -3.54 10.63
N VAL A 32 -3.91 -3.51 9.75
CA VAL A 32 -5.30 -3.30 10.16
C VAL A 32 -5.80 -4.45 11.05
N GLU A 33 -5.46 -5.70 10.74
CA GLU A 33 -5.76 -6.86 11.58
C GLU A 33 -5.13 -6.71 12.97
N LYS A 34 -3.88 -6.22 13.04
CA LYS A 34 -3.20 -5.92 14.30
C LYS A 34 -3.92 -4.83 15.08
N TRP A 35 -4.35 -3.76 14.44
CA TRP A 35 -5.12 -2.69 15.09
C TRP A 35 -6.44 -3.20 15.67
N ILE A 36 -7.18 -4.00 14.91
CA ILE A 36 -8.44 -4.60 15.38
C ILE A 36 -8.20 -5.45 16.62
N GLU A 37 -7.15 -6.30 16.60
CA GLU A 37 -6.79 -7.15 17.73
C GLU A 37 -6.44 -6.33 18.98
N GLU A 38 -5.59 -5.31 18.83
CA GLU A 38 -5.12 -4.51 19.97
C GLU A 38 -6.23 -3.57 20.50
N TYR A 39 -7.01 -2.99 19.61
CA TYR A 39 -8.12 -2.14 20.01
C TYR A 39 -9.20 -2.90 20.78
N ALA A 40 -9.51 -4.13 20.40
CA ALA A 40 -10.47 -4.98 21.11
C ALA A 40 -10.08 -5.27 22.57
N LYS A 41 -8.78 -5.16 22.91
CA LYS A 41 -8.30 -5.28 24.29
C LYS A 41 -8.60 -4.06 25.14
N THR A 42 -8.73 -2.89 24.51
CA THR A 42 -9.01 -1.60 25.18
C THR A 42 -10.49 -1.28 25.22
N GLU A 43 -11.24 -1.67 24.18
CA GLU A 43 -12.67 -1.40 24.00
C GLU A 43 -13.45 -2.68 23.66
N PRO A 44 -13.63 -3.60 24.60
CA PRO A 44 -14.21 -4.93 24.30
C PRO A 44 -15.69 -4.87 23.89
N GLY A 45 -16.37 -3.74 24.06
CA GLY A 45 -17.78 -3.56 23.67
C GLY A 45 -18.00 -3.19 22.20
N VAL A 46 -16.91 -2.95 21.42
CA VAL A 46 -16.99 -2.52 20.02
C VAL A 46 -16.25 -3.52 19.16
N THR A 47 -16.89 -3.99 18.09
CA THR A 47 -16.30 -4.96 17.16
C THR A 47 -16.00 -4.31 15.82
N PHE A 48 -14.76 -4.40 15.37
CA PHE A 48 -14.33 -4.07 14.01
C PHE A 48 -14.00 -5.34 13.24
N GLN A 49 -14.34 -5.37 11.96
CA GLN A 49 -14.09 -6.52 11.08
C GLN A 49 -13.50 -6.07 9.74
N LEU A 50 -12.43 -6.76 9.32
CA LEU A 50 -11.86 -6.56 8.00
C LEU A 50 -12.72 -7.23 6.91
N VAL A 51 -13.16 -6.45 5.92
CA VAL A 51 -13.91 -6.99 4.77
C VAL A 51 -12.97 -7.72 3.84
N LYS A 52 -13.32 -8.99 3.51
CA LYS A 52 -12.60 -9.82 2.54
C LYS A 52 -13.35 -9.81 1.21
N GLY A 53 -12.64 -9.51 0.12
CA GLY A 53 -13.21 -9.55 -1.23
C GLY A 53 -13.84 -8.22 -1.71
N SER A 54 -14.66 -8.32 -2.76
CA SER A 54 -15.35 -7.19 -3.41
C SER A 54 -16.69 -6.86 -2.74
N GLY A 55 -16.72 -6.80 -1.40
CA GLY A 55 -17.92 -6.44 -0.67
C GLY A 55 -18.55 -5.14 -1.18
N ASN A 56 -19.86 -5.03 -1.05
CA ASN A 56 -20.63 -3.86 -1.48
C ASN A 56 -20.06 -2.60 -0.80
N GLN A 57 -19.71 -1.58 -1.55
CA GLN A 57 -19.11 -0.35 -0.98
C GLN A 57 -20.04 0.36 0.00
N ASP A 58 -21.34 0.10 -0.11
CA ASP A 58 -22.36 0.73 0.74
C ASP A 58 -22.31 0.25 2.21
N ASP A 59 -21.70 -0.89 2.46
CA ASP A 59 -21.62 -1.52 3.79
C ASP A 59 -20.24 -1.30 4.46
N ILE A 60 -19.43 -0.37 3.96
CA ILE A 60 -18.09 -0.10 4.49
C ILE A 60 -18.13 1.14 5.38
N ASP A 61 -17.73 0.99 6.64
CA ASP A 61 -17.62 2.09 7.59
C ASP A 61 -16.31 2.83 7.47
N LEU A 62 -15.21 2.10 7.26
CA LEU A 62 -13.84 2.61 7.16
C LEU A 62 -13.14 2.09 5.91
N LEU A 63 -12.43 2.98 5.22
CA LEU A 63 -11.66 2.64 4.03
C LEU A 63 -10.21 3.10 4.20
N VAL A 64 -9.26 2.17 4.14
CA VAL A 64 -7.84 2.50 4.01
C VAL A 64 -7.54 2.85 2.57
N THR A 65 -6.93 4.00 2.34
CA THR A 65 -6.72 4.58 1.01
C THR A 65 -5.41 5.37 0.92
N PHE A 66 -5.04 5.77 -0.27
CA PHE A 66 -3.94 6.70 -0.52
C PHE A 66 -4.44 8.12 -0.71
N ASP A 67 -3.53 9.10 -0.60
CA ASP A 67 -3.80 10.51 -0.80
C ASP A 67 -4.31 10.82 -2.22
N ASN A 68 -3.75 10.16 -3.21
CA ASN A 68 -4.00 10.42 -4.64
C ASN A 68 -5.09 9.54 -5.26
N GLN A 69 -5.90 8.84 -4.48
CA GLN A 69 -7.03 8.13 -5.07
C GLN A 69 -8.15 9.12 -5.35
N ASP A 70 -8.36 9.35 -6.64
CA ASP A 70 -9.63 9.87 -7.13
C ASP A 70 -10.70 8.83 -6.79
N ASN A 71 -11.29 8.99 -5.60
CA ASN A 71 -12.35 8.14 -5.09
C ASN A 71 -13.62 8.40 -5.91
N GLY A 72 -13.58 8.11 -7.23
CA GLY A 72 -14.62 8.32 -8.21
C GLY A 72 -15.95 7.64 -7.88
N ASN A 73 -16.29 7.47 -6.61
CA ASN A 73 -17.54 6.97 -6.10
C ASN A 73 -17.93 7.59 -4.76
N THR A 74 -18.62 8.70 -4.80
CA THR A 74 -20.02 8.92 -4.39
C THR A 74 -20.43 8.72 -2.93
N LYS A 75 -19.58 8.37 -1.98
CA LYS A 75 -19.83 8.67 -0.58
C LYS A 75 -18.81 9.71 -0.14
N ASP A 76 -19.28 10.71 0.61
CA ASP A 76 -18.52 11.82 1.17
C ASP A 76 -17.43 11.33 2.13
N PHE A 77 -16.40 10.69 1.61
CA PHE A 77 -15.16 10.41 2.33
C PHE A 77 -14.33 11.70 2.37
N SER A 78 -14.86 12.72 3.02
CA SER A 78 -14.35 14.08 2.94
C SER A 78 -13.09 14.33 3.77
N HIS A 79 -12.73 13.43 4.68
CA HIS A 79 -11.55 13.58 5.53
C HIS A 79 -10.74 12.31 5.62
N ILE A 80 -9.52 12.35 5.08
CA ILE A 80 -8.53 11.27 5.22
C ILE A 80 -7.67 11.57 6.45
N VAL A 81 -7.60 10.61 7.36
CA VAL A 81 -6.70 10.64 8.51
C VAL A 81 -5.46 9.81 8.14
N PHE A 82 -4.34 10.48 7.86
CA PHE A 82 -3.10 9.81 7.50
C PHE A 82 -2.44 9.18 8.72
N PHE A 83 -1.94 7.96 8.58
CA PHE A 83 -1.30 7.22 9.66
C PHE A 83 0.11 6.71 9.30
N GLY A 84 0.52 6.79 8.05
CA GLY A 84 1.83 6.33 7.59
C GLY A 84 2.05 6.60 6.12
N GLU A 85 3.17 6.11 5.61
CA GLU A 85 3.50 6.10 4.19
C GLU A 85 3.89 4.68 3.76
N THR A 86 3.71 4.34 2.50
CA THR A 86 4.27 3.13 1.90
C THR A 86 5.21 3.47 0.77
N ALA A 87 6.22 2.64 0.57
CA ALA A 87 7.05 2.74 -0.62
C ALA A 87 6.70 1.62 -1.61
N VAL A 88 6.86 1.93 -2.89
CA VAL A 88 6.63 1.01 -4.00
C VAL A 88 7.93 0.81 -4.74
N LEU A 89 8.38 -0.44 -4.84
CA LEU A 89 9.65 -0.81 -5.47
C LEU A 89 9.43 -1.61 -6.74
N PRO A 90 10.22 -1.36 -7.79
CA PRO A 90 10.21 -2.17 -9.00
C PRO A 90 10.90 -3.51 -8.75
N ILE A 91 10.26 -4.59 -9.20
CA ILE A 91 10.67 -5.97 -8.95
C ILE A 91 10.55 -6.85 -10.20
N THR A 92 11.29 -7.94 -10.21
CA THR A 92 11.18 -9.03 -11.17
C THR A 92 11.30 -10.39 -10.47
N ALA A 93 11.05 -11.48 -11.18
CA ALA A 93 11.31 -12.81 -10.63
C ALA A 93 12.82 -13.07 -10.56
N ARG A 94 13.28 -13.61 -9.44
CA ARG A 94 14.68 -13.98 -9.22
C ARG A 94 15.16 -14.97 -10.30
N SER A 95 16.36 -14.76 -10.81
CA SER A 95 16.95 -15.59 -11.86
C SER A 95 16.16 -15.68 -13.18
N SER A 96 15.24 -14.74 -13.41
CA SER A 96 14.49 -14.63 -14.67
C SER A 96 15.34 -14.02 -15.80
N GLU A 97 14.84 -14.09 -17.02
CA GLU A 97 15.44 -13.39 -18.18
C GLU A 97 15.43 -11.87 -17.95
N ALA A 98 14.33 -11.33 -17.41
CA ALA A 98 14.22 -9.91 -17.07
C ALA A 98 15.29 -9.50 -16.04
N ALA A 99 15.52 -10.32 -15.00
CA ALA A 99 16.58 -10.08 -14.02
C ALA A 99 17.96 -9.99 -14.70
N ARG A 100 18.28 -10.91 -15.62
CA ARG A 100 19.55 -10.88 -16.38
C ARG A 100 19.66 -9.68 -17.32
N LEU A 101 18.58 -9.28 -17.99
CA LEU A 101 18.55 -8.11 -18.85
C LEU A 101 18.74 -6.80 -18.07
N LEU A 102 18.36 -6.76 -16.81
CA LEU A 102 18.48 -5.60 -15.91
C LEU A 102 19.69 -5.66 -14.99
N GLU A 103 20.43 -6.78 -14.98
CA GLU A 103 21.63 -6.95 -14.16
C GLU A 103 22.66 -5.85 -14.44
N GLY A 104 23.16 -5.23 -13.36
CA GLY A 104 24.13 -4.14 -13.44
C GLY A 104 23.59 -2.83 -14.04
N LYS A 105 22.31 -2.77 -14.38
CA LYS A 105 21.67 -1.52 -14.80
C LYS A 105 21.11 -0.80 -13.56
N HIS A 106 21.69 0.37 -13.29
CA HIS A 106 21.17 1.26 -12.27
C HIS A 106 20.23 2.26 -12.96
N LEU A 107 18.94 2.15 -12.62
CA LEU A 107 17.89 2.92 -13.27
C LEU A 107 17.57 4.17 -12.45
N ASN A 108 17.84 5.34 -13.03
CA ASN A 108 17.35 6.62 -12.51
C ASN A 108 15.88 6.83 -12.90
N ALA A 109 15.26 7.89 -12.38
CA ALA A 109 13.84 8.19 -12.63
C ALA A 109 13.50 8.23 -14.14
N LYS A 110 14.37 8.82 -14.99
CA LYS A 110 14.16 8.87 -16.45
C LYS A 110 14.15 7.47 -17.08
N LYS A 111 15.09 6.60 -16.70
CA LYS A 111 15.14 5.22 -17.20
C LYS A 111 13.99 4.36 -16.69
N LEU A 112 13.55 4.58 -15.44
CA LEU A 112 12.35 3.94 -14.90
C LEU A 112 11.11 4.35 -15.69
N LYS A 113 10.95 5.64 -15.99
CA LYS A 113 9.87 6.13 -16.84
C LYS A 113 9.89 5.43 -18.21
N GLN A 114 11.04 5.34 -18.87
CA GLN A 114 11.18 4.62 -20.15
C GLN A 114 10.89 3.11 -20.06
N LEU A 115 11.20 2.48 -18.93
CA LEU A 115 10.94 1.06 -18.73
C LEU A 115 9.45 0.78 -18.56
N PHE A 116 8.72 1.61 -17.83
CA PHE A 116 7.36 1.31 -17.38
C PHE A 116 6.26 1.91 -18.25
N PHE A 117 6.50 3.03 -18.93
CA PHE A 117 5.45 3.78 -19.62
C PHE A 117 5.62 3.77 -21.13
N LEU A 118 4.53 4.08 -21.84
CA LEU A 118 4.56 4.29 -23.28
C LEU A 118 5.33 5.58 -23.59
N ASP A 119 6.20 5.55 -24.59
CA ASP A 119 6.88 6.77 -25.04
C ASP A 119 5.84 7.75 -25.62
N ASP A 120 5.88 9.01 -25.20
CA ASP A 120 5.25 10.07 -25.94
C ASP A 120 5.99 10.24 -27.28
N GLU A 121 5.27 10.15 -28.41
CA GLU A 121 5.84 10.22 -29.77
C GLU A 121 6.60 11.52 -30.09
N PHE A 122 6.62 12.47 -29.15
CA PHE A 122 7.22 13.79 -29.29
C PHE A 122 8.62 13.93 -28.67
N GLU A 123 9.14 12.93 -27.97
CA GLU A 123 10.54 12.98 -27.48
C GLU A 123 11.49 12.35 -28.52
N GLU A 124 11.88 13.14 -29.52
CA GLU A 124 12.73 12.73 -30.66
C GLU A 124 14.16 12.26 -30.30
N ASP A 125 14.63 12.40 -29.05
CA ASP A 125 16.06 12.24 -28.70
C ASP A 125 16.39 11.10 -27.74
N THR A 126 15.45 10.22 -27.42
CA THR A 126 15.75 9.09 -26.53
C THR A 126 16.08 7.83 -27.30
N LYS A 127 17.37 7.48 -27.36
CA LYS A 127 17.81 6.14 -27.84
C LYS A 127 17.07 5.06 -27.04
N LYS A 128 16.10 4.39 -27.68
CA LYS A 128 15.36 3.28 -27.09
C LYS A 128 16.34 2.23 -26.59
N ASN A 129 16.22 1.85 -25.32
CA ASN A 129 17.03 0.78 -24.76
C ASN A 129 16.46 -0.57 -25.24
N LYS A 130 17.14 -1.22 -26.18
CA LYS A 130 16.71 -2.51 -26.74
C LYS A 130 16.37 -3.57 -25.69
N ALA A 131 17.05 -3.55 -24.53
CA ALA A 131 16.74 -4.46 -23.44
C ALA A 131 15.35 -4.19 -22.84
N PHE A 132 14.89 -2.93 -22.81
CA PHE A 132 13.58 -2.59 -22.32
C PHE A 132 12.45 -3.01 -23.25
N GLU A 133 12.70 -3.03 -24.56
CA GLU A 133 11.70 -3.47 -25.55
C GLU A 133 11.29 -4.94 -25.37
N THR A 134 12.22 -5.78 -24.90
CA THR A 134 11.98 -7.21 -24.67
C THR A 134 11.21 -7.47 -23.37
N ILE A 135 11.35 -6.60 -22.38
CA ILE A 135 10.73 -6.74 -21.07
C ILE A 135 9.22 -6.50 -21.16
N ILE A 136 8.45 -7.34 -20.45
CA ILE A 136 7.00 -7.24 -20.35
C ILE A 136 6.65 -6.64 -19.00
N ILE A 137 6.03 -5.44 -19.02
CA ILE A 137 5.55 -4.80 -17.81
C ILE A 137 4.19 -5.36 -17.42
N TYR A 138 4.05 -5.69 -16.14
CA TYR A 138 2.79 -6.03 -15.51
C TYR A 138 2.40 -4.91 -14.55
N SER A 139 1.22 -4.32 -14.75
CA SER A 139 0.66 -3.29 -13.88
C SER A 139 -0.74 -3.66 -13.41
N GLY A 140 -1.16 -3.11 -12.28
CA GLY A 140 -2.52 -3.27 -11.79
C GLY A 140 -3.54 -2.57 -12.70
N SER A 141 -4.79 -3.00 -12.67
CA SER A 141 -5.89 -2.27 -13.29
C SER A 141 -6.09 -0.93 -12.56
N ASN A 142 -6.91 -0.03 -13.16
CA ASN A 142 -7.18 1.31 -12.58
C ASN A 142 -7.71 1.30 -11.14
N ALA A 143 -8.21 0.17 -10.66
CA ALA A 143 -8.61 -0.01 -9.27
C ALA A 143 -7.43 -0.35 -8.33
N SER A 144 -6.21 -0.53 -8.86
CA SER A 144 -5.01 -0.77 -8.07
C SER A 144 -4.40 0.55 -7.64
N SER A 145 -4.39 0.77 -6.36
CA SER A 145 -3.81 1.95 -5.73
C SER A 145 -2.29 2.06 -5.95
N VAL A 146 -1.58 0.93 -5.92
CA VAL A 146 -0.12 0.88 -6.15
C VAL A 146 0.25 1.36 -7.54
N ALA A 147 -0.53 0.98 -8.57
CA ALA A 147 -0.29 1.42 -9.94
C ALA A 147 -0.47 2.95 -10.10
N THR A 148 -1.51 3.52 -9.49
CA THR A 148 -1.76 4.97 -9.54
C THR A 148 -0.63 5.73 -8.86
N SER A 149 -0.24 5.35 -7.65
CA SER A 149 0.86 5.99 -6.91
C SER A 149 2.19 5.90 -7.67
N PHE A 150 2.48 4.73 -8.25
CA PHE A 150 3.71 4.55 -9.04
C PHE A 150 3.72 5.45 -10.29
N ALA A 151 2.60 5.55 -11.02
CA ALA A 151 2.49 6.40 -12.19
C ALA A 151 2.66 7.89 -11.81
N HIS A 152 1.96 8.37 -10.81
CA HIS A 152 2.02 9.78 -10.38
C HIS A 152 3.43 10.20 -9.95
N ASN A 153 4.22 9.32 -9.33
CA ASN A 153 5.62 9.63 -8.97
C ASN A 153 6.48 9.99 -10.19
N PHE A 154 6.14 9.48 -11.37
CA PHE A 154 6.84 9.78 -12.63
C PHE A 154 6.11 10.82 -13.50
N GLY A 155 5.05 11.45 -12.98
CA GLY A 155 4.23 12.42 -13.71
C GLY A 155 3.37 11.79 -14.80
N GLU A 156 3.00 10.51 -14.63
CA GLU A 156 2.22 9.72 -15.57
C GLU A 156 0.86 9.31 -14.99
N GLU A 157 -0.06 8.96 -15.88
CA GLU A 157 -1.31 8.33 -15.51
C GLU A 157 -1.17 6.80 -15.52
N SER A 158 -1.96 6.09 -14.70
CA SER A 158 -1.96 4.63 -14.69
C SER A 158 -2.38 4.02 -16.05
N SER A 159 -3.05 4.80 -16.91
CA SER A 159 -3.38 4.43 -18.30
C SER A 159 -2.16 4.38 -19.22
N SER A 160 -1.07 5.04 -18.89
CA SER A 160 0.15 5.14 -19.71
C SER A 160 1.09 3.94 -19.54
N PHE A 161 0.87 3.04 -18.59
CA PHE A 161 1.71 1.84 -18.48
C PHE A 161 1.72 1.03 -19.78
N ARG A 162 2.90 0.64 -20.22
CA ARG A 162 3.04 -0.33 -21.30
C ARG A 162 2.84 -1.77 -20.78
N GLY A 163 2.66 -2.73 -21.68
CA GLY A 163 2.60 -4.15 -21.35
C GLY A 163 1.21 -4.63 -20.99
N LYS A 164 1.09 -5.44 -19.93
CA LYS A 164 -0.11 -6.18 -19.57
C LYS A 164 -0.71 -5.67 -18.26
N ARG A 165 -2.04 -5.63 -18.20
CA ARG A 165 -2.78 -5.24 -17.01
C ARG A 165 -3.36 -6.45 -16.31
N ILE A 166 -3.20 -6.49 -14.98
CA ILE A 166 -3.75 -7.53 -14.11
C ILE A 166 -4.87 -6.90 -13.29
N ALA A 167 -6.05 -7.49 -13.36
CA ALA A 167 -7.17 -7.10 -12.52
C ALA A 167 -7.07 -7.77 -11.14
N GLY A 168 -7.51 -7.06 -10.11
CA GLY A 168 -7.62 -7.56 -8.75
C GLY A 168 -6.52 -7.07 -7.82
N ASP A 169 -6.12 -7.95 -6.92
CA ASP A 169 -5.16 -7.66 -5.84
C ASP A 169 -3.73 -7.48 -6.39
N ASP A 170 -3.00 -6.47 -5.89
CA ASP A 170 -1.62 -6.19 -6.29
C ASP A 170 -0.65 -7.38 -6.05
N LEU A 171 -1.00 -8.32 -5.18
CA LEU A 171 -0.22 -9.55 -5.00
C LEU A 171 -0.24 -10.44 -6.26
N TYR A 172 -1.25 -10.30 -7.13
CA TYR A 172 -1.29 -11.02 -8.42
C TYR A 172 -0.21 -10.56 -9.38
N LEU A 173 0.35 -9.36 -9.21
CA LEU A 173 1.50 -8.87 -9.96
C LEU A 173 2.74 -9.75 -9.70
N ASN A 174 2.99 -10.10 -8.42
CA ASN A 174 4.08 -11.02 -8.07
C ASN A 174 3.88 -12.40 -8.72
N THR A 175 2.63 -12.88 -8.76
CA THR A 175 2.29 -14.14 -9.42
C THR A 175 2.49 -14.07 -10.93
N ALA A 176 2.18 -12.93 -11.55
CA ALA A 176 2.34 -12.74 -12.99
C ALA A 176 3.80 -12.80 -13.41
N ILE A 177 4.69 -12.08 -12.72
CA ILE A 177 6.12 -12.10 -13.03
C ILE A 177 6.78 -13.46 -12.71
N ALA A 178 6.28 -14.19 -11.72
CA ALA A 178 6.76 -15.54 -11.42
C ALA A 178 6.49 -16.55 -12.56
N LYS A 179 5.49 -16.27 -13.42
CA LYS A 179 5.11 -17.12 -14.56
C LYS A 179 5.67 -16.63 -15.89
N ASP A 180 6.20 -15.41 -15.95
CA ASP A 180 6.75 -14.83 -17.17
C ASP A 180 8.22 -14.46 -16.96
N PRO A 181 9.16 -15.14 -17.63
CA PRO A 181 10.58 -14.88 -17.47
C PRO A 181 11.02 -13.47 -17.92
N LEU A 182 10.21 -12.77 -18.71
CA LEU A 182 10.45 -11.40 -19.14
C LEU A 182 9.66 -10.37 -18.31
N GLY A 183 8.92 -10.82 -17.29
CA GLY A 183 8.04 -10.02 -16.47
C GLY A 183 8.77 -9.10 -15.50
N VAL A 184 8.37 -7.82 -15.49
CA VAL A 184 8.75 -6.82 -14.50
C VAL A 184 7.48 -6.15 -13.99
N THR A 185 7.45 -5.83 -12.71
CA THR A 185 6.36 -5.12 -12.06
C THR A 185 6.90 -4.23 -10.94
N PHE A 186 6.00 -3.70 -10.13
CA PHE A 186 6.28 -2.93 -8.92
C PHE A 186 5.28 -3.33 -7.83
N ASN A 187 5.67 -3.21 -6.57
CA ASN A 187 4.74 -3.50 -5.47
C ASN A 187 5.14 -2.77 -4.18
N ALA A 188 4.19 -2.69 -3.23
CA ALA A 188 4.43 -2.12 -1.91
C ALA A 188 5.39 -2.99 -1.08
N LEU A 189 6.11 -2.38 -0.13
CA LEU A 189 7.14 -3.05 0.68
C LEU A 189 6.66 -4.36 1.32
N SER A 190 5.49 -4.39 1.93
CA SER A 190 4.95 -5.60 2.57
C SER A 190 4.58 -6.73 1.59
N ASN A 191 4.40 -6.41 0.30
CA ASN A 191 4.24 -7.39 -0.77
C ASN A 191 5.57 -7.86 -1.36
N VAL A 192 6.64 -7.10 -1.16
CA VAL A 192 8.00 -7.36 -1.66
C VAL A 192 8.85 -8.08 -0.62
N PHE A 193 8.78 -7.64 0.64
CA PHE A 193 9.51 -8.24 1.76
C PHE A 193 8.63 -9.19 2.57
N ASP A 194 9.25 -10.19 3.16
CA ASP A 194 8.63 -11.03 4.18
C ASP A 194 8.67 -10.30 5.53
N LEU A 195 7.51 -10.10 6.14
CA LEU A 195 7.38 -9.29 7.35
C LEU A 195 7.98 -9.95 8.61
N GLN A 196 8.18 -11.27 8.61
CA GLN A 196 8.76 -11.98 9.73
C GLN A 196 10.28 -12.04 9.63
N SER A 197 10.80 -12.49 8.49
CA SER A 197 12.25 -12.58 8.27
C SER A 197 12.89 -11.25 7.95
N ARG A 198 12.12 -10.24 7.56
CA ARG A 198 12.55 -8.90 7.13
C ARG A 198 13.37 -8.89 5.83
N HIS A 199 13.51 -10.01 5.16
CA HIS A 199 14.22 -10.14 3.89
C HIS A 199 13.27 -10.13 2.69
N LEU A 200 13.85 -9.88 1.52
CA LEU A 200 13.14 -10.00 0.25
C LEU A 200 12.48 -11.38 0.15
N LYS A 201 11.22 -11.42 -0.29
CA LYS A 201 10.49 -12.69 -0.48
C LYS A 201 11.25 -13.59 -1.45
N SER A 202 11.33 -14.87 -1.14
CA SER A 202 11.96 -15.87 -2.01
C SER A 202 11.30 -15.84 -3.40
N GLY A 203 12.12 -15.84 -4.44
CA GLY A 203 11.64 -15.77 -5.82
C GLY A 203 11.50 -14.34 -6.39
N LEU A 204 11.69 -13.29 -5.59
CA LEU A 204 11.75 -11.91 -6.08
C LEU A 204 13.18 -11.39 -6.15
N SER A 205 13.40 -10.43 -7.03
CA SER A 205 14.63 -9.64 -7.15
C SER A 205 14.25 -8.17 -7.34
N LEU A 206 14.98 -7.26 -6.69
CA LEU A 206 14.79 -5.83 -6.89
C LEU A 206 15.40 -5.41 -8.23
N VAL A 207 14.72 -4.51 -8.92
CA VAL A 207 15.31 -3.80 -10.07
C VAL A 207 16.31 -2.77 -9.55
N GLY A 208 17.55 -2.79 -10.02
CA GLY A 208 18.62 -1.92 -9.55
C GLY A 208 18.28 -0.44 -9.79
N LEU A 209 18.32 0.37 -8.74
CA LEU A 209 18.08 1.81 -8.78
C LEU A 209 19.40 2.59 -8.79
N ASP A 210 19.42 3.75 -9.46
CA ASP A 210 20.58 4.65 -9.50
C ASP A 210 20.63 5.52 -8.24
N LEU A 211 20.93 4.86 -7.12
CA LEU A 211 21.01 5.49 -5.81
C LEU A 211 22.48 5.79 -5.44
N LYS A 212 22.67 6.70 -4.50
CA LYS A 212 23.99 6.92 -3.89
C LYS A 212 24.53 5.59 -3.34
N LYS A 213 25.85 5.40 -3.42
CA LYS A 213 26.52 4.14 -3.10
C LYS A 213 26.21 3.60 -1.70
N ASP A 214 26.05 4.48 -0.72
CA ASP A 214 25.69 4.18 0.66
C ASP A 214 24.25 3.64 0.80
N LEU A 215 23.35 4.00 -0.12
CA LEU A 215 21.95 3.54 -0.13
C LEU A 215 21.75 2.31 -1.00
N ALA A 216 22.56 2.13 -2.04
CA ALA A 216 22.37 1.09 -3.06
C ALA A 216 22.37 -0.34 -2.48
N ASN A 217 23.15 -0.61 -1.44
CA ASN A 217 23.21 -1.93 -0.82
C ASN A 217 21.89 -2.32 -0.16
N SER A 218 21.21 -1.39 0.48
CA SER A 218 19.92 -1.64 1.13
C SER A 218 18.78 -1.87 0.14
N PHE A 219 18.90 -1.31 -1.07
CA PHE A 219 17.98 -1.55 -2.20
C PHE A 219 18.49 -2.65 -3.14
N SER A 220 19.13 -3.66 -2.60
CA SER A 220 19.58 -4.87 -3.29
C SER A 220 18.84 -6.11 -2.76
N ASP A 221 19.05 -7.25 -3.41
CA ASP A 221 18.45 -8.53 -2.99
C ASP A 221 18.92 -9.00 -1.62
N GLU A 222 20.01 -8.46 -1.10
CA GLU A 222 20.59 -8.75 0.21
C GLU A 222 20.15 -7.75 1.30
N GLY A 223 19.51 -6.64 0.90
CA GLY A 223 19.00 -5.62 1.81
C GLY A 223 17.83 -6.13 2.66
N THR A 224 17.62 -5.49 3.80
CA THR A 224 16.51 -5.81 4.68
C THR A 224 15.41 -4.74 4.61
N LEU A 225 14.18 -5.12 4.97
CA LEU A 225 13.08 -4.17 5.10
C LEU A 225 13.41 -3.05 6.09
N ASP A 226 14.09 -3.36 7.18
CA ASP A 226 14.46 -2.37 8.21
C ASP A 226 15.47 -1.34 7.69
N ASP A 227 16.43 -1.76 6.86
CA ASP A 227 17.36 -0.85 6.20
C ASP A 227 16.62 0.08 5.23
N VAL A 228 15.72 -0.48 4.42
CA VAL A 228 14.90 0.28 3.47
C VAL A 228 14.03 1.31 4.20
N LEU A 229 13.31 0.91 5.24
CA LEU A 229 12.47 1.81 6.05
C LEU A 229 13.32 2.95 6.64
N THR A 230 14.45 2.61 7.27
CA THR A 230 15.34 3.60 7.88
C THR A 230 15.85 4.62 6.86
N ILE A 231 16.24 4.17 5.67
CA ILE A 231 16.73 5.06 4.61
C ILE A 231 15.62 5.99 4.13
N LEU A 232 14.44 5.45 3.86
CA LEU A 232 13.33 6.21 3.30
C LEU A 232 12.76 7.25 4.29
N GLU A 233 12.84 7.01 5.58
CA GLU A 233 12.49 8.00 6.60
C GLU A 233 13.52 9.13 6.71
N ASN A 234 14.79 8.87 6.38
CA ASN A 234 15.84 9.89 6.38
C ASN A 234 15.99 10.64 5.05
N GLY A 235 15.38 10.14 3.97
CA GLY A 235 15.43 10.76 2.65
C GLY A 235 14.56 10.04 1.65
N LYS A 236 14.00 10.77 0.68
CA LYS A 236 13.09 10.24 -0.35
C LYS A 236 13.76 10.32 -1.73
N PRO A 237 14.47 9.26 -2.19
CA PRO A 237 15.05 9.24 -3.53
C PRO A 237 13.95 9.33 -4.60
N ALA A 238 14.21 10.08 -5.68
CA ALA A 238 13.25 10.25 -6.78
C ALA A 238 12.94 8.94 -7.54
N GLU A 239 13.80 7.94 -7.40
CA GLU A 239 13.66 6.60 -7.96
C GLU A 239 12.67 5.72 -7.18
N VAL A 240 12.31 6.12 -5.96
CA VAL A 240 11.41 5.36 -5.09
C VAL A 240 10.09 6.10 -4.94
N THR A 241 9.02 5.47 -5.33
CA THR A 241 7.66 5.99 -5.09
C THR A 241 7.31 5.86 -3.62
N ILE A 242 6.93 6.96 -2.98
CA ILE A 242 6.44 7.01 -1.60
C ILE A 242 5.09 7.69 -1.61
N GLU A 243 4.11 7.05 -0.99
CA GLU A 243 2.74 7.54 -0.96
C GLU A 243 2.18 7.51 0.46
N LYS A 244 1.45 8.57 0.84
CA LYS A 244 0.75 8.62 2.12
C LYS A 244 -0.41 7.65 2.15
N VAL A 245 -0.53 6.95 3.27
CA VAL A 245 -1.61 6.01 3.54
C VAL A 245 -2.47 6.57 4.66
N GLY A 246 -3.75 6.63 4.43
CA GLY A 246 -4.72 7.12 5.39
C GLY A 246 -5.95 6.22 5.50
N ILE A 247 -6.80 6.60 6.40
CA ILE A 247 -8.10 5.96 6.60
C ILE A 247 -9.20 7.03 6.54
N THR A 248 -10.27 6.72 5.86
CA THR A 248 -11.44 7.57 5.75
C THR A 248 -12.69 6.84 6.26
N CYS A 249 -13.69 7.55 6.74
CA CYS A 249 -14.92 6.98 7.26
C CYS A 249 -16.15 7.45 6.46
N SER A 250 -17.14 6.57 6.33
CA SER A 250 -18.40 6.86 5.68
C SER A 250 -19.33 7.70 6.56
N ASN A 251 -19.18 7.61 7.88
CA ASN A 251 -19.99 8.35 8.87
C ASN A 251 -19.08 8.89 9.99
N SER A 252 -18.73 10.18 9.90
CA SER A 252 -17.92 10.87 10.90
C SER A 252 -18.65 11.10 12.24
N ALA A 253 -19.97 10.90 12.29
CA ALA A 253 -20.76 11.04 13.51
C ALA A 253 -20.75 9.77 14.38
N ASP A 254 -20.25 8.62 13.87
CA ASP A 254 -20.13 7.39 14.67
C ASP A 254 -19.02 7.56 15.71
N ALA A 255 -19.40 7.61 16.98
CA ALA A 255 -18.48 7.80 18.08
C ALA A 255 -17.50 6.62 18.25
N ALA A 256 -17.88 5.38 17.88
CA ALA A 256 -17.00 4.22 17.93
C ALA A 256 -15.93 4.30 16.85
N VAL A 257 -16.31 4.70 15.63
CA VAL A 257 -15.38 4.95 14.54
C VAL A 257 -14.39 6.05 14.91
N SER A 258 -14.88 7.17 15.46
CA SER A 258 -14.00 8.28 15.87
C SER A 258 -12.99 7.88 16.94
N ARG A 259 -13.41 7.09 17.95
CA ARG A 259 -12.49 6.57 18.98
C ARG A 259 -11.46 5.61 18.42
N PHE A 260 -11.87 4.76 17.47
CA PHE A 260 -10.93 3.86 16.79
C PHE A 260 -9.88 4.64 15.99
N LEU A 261 -10.28 5.65 15.22
CA LEU A 261 -9.36 6.51 14.47
C LEU A 261 -8.38 7.24 15.38
N GLN A 262 -8.87 7.78 16.48
CA GLN A 262 -8.00 8.43 17.48
C GLN A 262 -7.01 7.41 18.07
N TRP A 263 -7.46 6.22 18.43
CA TRP A 263 -6.60 5.16 18.93
C TRP A 263 -5.54 4.74 17.91
N VAL A 264 -5.89 4.65 16.62
CA VAL A 264 -4.94 4.35 15.55
C VAL A 264 -3.82 5.37 15.52
N LEU A 265 -4.13 6.66 15.60
CA LEU A 265 -3.13 7.74 15.61
C LEU A 265 -2.23 7.70 16.85
N GLU A 266 -2.82 7.45 18.03
CA GLU A 266 -2.10 7.49 19.30
C GLU A 266 -1.32 6.20 19.60
N ASN A 267 -1.82 5.06 19.17
CA ASN A 267 -1.32 3.74 19.57
C ASN A 267 -1.05 2.80 18.39
N GLY A 268 -1.76 2.96 17.27
CA GLY A 268 -1.69 2.06 16.13
C GLY A 268 -0.45 2.28 15.26
N THR A 269 0.00 3.53 15.11
CA THR A 269 1.13 3.91 14.25
C THR A 269 2.46 3.31 14.70
N LYS A 270 2.62 2.97 15.98
CA LYS A 270 3.83 2.29 16.49
C LYS A 270 4.11 0.94 15.81
N TYR A 271 3.10 0.35 15.17
CA TYR A 271 3.23 -0.92 14.45
C TYR A 271 3.63 -0.75 12.98
N ASN A 272 3.71 0.48 12.46
CA ASN A 272 3.97 0.74 11.04
C ASN A 272 5.20 -0.02 10.53
N HIS A 273 6.35 0.10 11.16
CA HIS A 273 7.59 -0.58 10.76
C HIS A 273 7.45 -2.11 10.75
N GLU A 274 6.79 -2.67 11.77
CA GLU A 274 6.55 -4.11 11.85
C GLU A 274 5.82 -4.63 10.60
N TYR A 275 4.91 -3.82 10.06
CA TYR A 275 4.10 -4.17 8.90
C TYR A 275 4.56 -3.52 7.59
N GLY A 276 5.78 -2.98 7.54
CA GLY A 276 6.40 -2.48 6.33
C GLY A 276 5.88 -1.13 5.85
N LEU A 277 5.38 -0.29 6.76
CA LEU A 277 5.01 1.09 6.50
C LEU A 277 6.01 2.04 7.18
N LEU A 278 6.21 3.19 6.55
CA LEU A 278 6.95 4.32 7.09
C LEU A 278 6.06 5.12 8.04
N ASN A 279 6.68 5.77 9.02
CA ASN A 279 5.98 6.75 9.83
C ASN A 279 5.81 8.08 9.06
N LEU A 280 4.80 8.86 9.43
CA LEU A 280 4.64 10.21 8.92
C LEU A 280 5.69 11.14 9.53
N HIS A 281 6.25 12.01 8.71
CA HIS A 281 7.15 13.09 9.12
C HIS A 281 6.51 14.46 8.93
#